data_503e6f41be97aefbf05e3cafc477cbb7
#
_entry.id   503e6f41be97aefbf05e3cafc477cbb7
#
_cell.length_a   1.000
_cell.length_b   1.000
_cell.length_c   1.000
_cell.angle_alpha   90.00
_cell.angle_beta   90.00
_cell.angle_gamma   90.00
#
_symmetry.space_group_name_H-M   'P 1'
#
loop_
_entity.id
_entity.type
_entity.pdbx_description
1 polymer ?
#
loop_
_entity_poly.entity_id
_entity_poly.type
_entity_poly.pdbx_seq_one_letter_code
_entity_poly.pdbx_strand_id
1 'polypeptide(L)'
;MAESSEAFDLQDPIGTPALPARLAELLKLSVGGLRARFVDSELEIPRGVLPALREDPRAGVRALATILDKRRDAKRAEERRITRLTLFEREHWDRGIELVGGVDEVGMAPLAGPVITAAVILRRGARIKGVNDSKQLTSEEREALAPQIKEQAICWAIGEASVEEIDRLNIYQAGLLALKRAVMNLSPLPQHLLVDARRIDVPMPQTPIIQGDAKSLTIGAASIVAKVHRDHLMSEMDRKYPGYGLSQHKGYPTPVHLEALDRLGPCEIHRRSFGPVQRALGLDAASKQRSLF
;
A
#
# COMPACT_ATOMS: atom_id res chain seq x y z
N MET A 1 14.25 28.77 39.55
CA MET A 1 13.94 27.48 40.23
C MET A 1 13.41 26.56 39.16
N ALA A 2 14.21 25.56 38.79
CA ALA A 2 13.95 24.64 37.70
C ALA A 2 13.10 23.48 38.27
N GLU A 3 11.88 23.28 37.76
CA GLU A 3 11.11 22.08 38.05
C GLU A 3 11.69 20.92 37.19
N SER A 4 12.26 19.96 37.90
CA SER A 4 12.77 18.73 37.35
C SER A 4 11.61 17.87 36.81
N SER A 5 11.57 17.66 35.49
CA SER A 5 10.74 16.64 34.86
C SER A 5 11.33 15.26 35.17
N GLU A 6 10.91 14.60 36.23
CA GLU A 6 11.20 13.18 36.43
C GLU A 6 10.45 12.36 35.39
N ALA A 7 11.17 11.84 34.40
CA ALA A 7 10.72 10.82 33.49
C ALA A 7 10.48 9.53 34.29
N PHE A 8 9.22 9.15 34.46
CA PHE A 8 8.83 7.93 35.15
C PHE A 8 9.07 6.73 34.22
N ASP A 9 10.16 6.03 34.46
CA ASP A 9 10.54 4.81 33.72
C ASP A 9 9.55 3.68 34.01
N LEU A 10 8.98 3.06 32.98
CA LEU A 10 7.94 2.03 33.06
C LEU A 10 8.49 0.59 32.93
N GLN A 11 9.80 0.38 33.08
CA GLN A 11 10.38 -0.95 33.22
C GLN A 11 10.33 -1.39 34.67
N ASP A 12 9.53 -2.43 34.98
CA ASP A 12 9.31 -2.93 36.34
C ASP A 12 10.56 -3.60 36.94
N PRO A 13 11.22 -3.01 37.94
CA PRO A 13 11.99 -3.79 38.90
C PRO A 13 11.07 -4.26 40.05
N ILE A 14 11.37 -5.43 40.57
CA ILE A 14 10.73 -6.09 41.71
C ILE A 14 10.55 -5.09 42.86
N GLY A 15 9.27 -4.69 43.18
CA GLY A 15 8.97 -3.75 44.24
C GLY A 15 7.92 -2.68 43.95
N THR A 16 7.29 -2.68 42.79
CA THR A 16 6.30 -1.67 42.38
C THR A 16 5.01 -1.75 43.18
N PRO A 17 4.43 -0.59 43.67
CA PRO A 17 3.16 -0.60 44.41
C PRO A 17 2.03 -1.22 43.61
N ALA A 18 1.14 -1.93 44.31
CA ALA A 18 0.00 -2.62 43.72
C ALA A 18 -0.78 -1.73 42.74
N LEU A 19 -1.25 -2.27 41.64
CA LEU A 19 -2.00 -1.61 40.57
C LEU A 19 -3.05 -0.56 41.08
N PRO A 20 -3.80 -0.80 42.16
CA PRO A 20 -4.74 0.18 42.74
C PRO A 20 -4.12 1.47 43.26
N ALA A 21 -2.93 1.42 43.87
CA ALA A 21 -2.27 2.61 44.43
C ALA A 21 -1.75 3.52 43.29
N ARG A 22 -1.17 2.94 42.27
CA ARG A 22 -0.66 3.66 41.10
C ARG A 22 -1.80 4.29 40.28
N LEU A 23 -2.96 3.62 40.21
CA LEU A 23 -4.16 4.14 39.59
C LEU A 23 -4.72 5.34 40.35
N ALA A 24 -4.77 5.27 41.69
CA ALA A 24 -5.22 6.36 42.52
C ALA A 24 -4.36 7.62 42.39
N GLU A 25 -3.04 7.46 42.25
CA GLU A 25 -2.11 8.58 41.97
C GLU A 25 -2.37 9.20 40.59
N LEU A 26 -2.58 8.37 39.57
CA LEU A 26 -2.88 8.86 38.20
C LEU A 26 -4.20 9.67 38.21
N LEU A 27 -5.21 9.24 38.90
CA LEU A 27 -6.51 9.93 38.97
C LEU A 27 -6.46 11.28 39.72
N LYS A 28 -5.41 11.55 40.51
CA LYS A 28 -5.18 12.88 41.14
C LYS A 28 -4.72 13.93 40.12
N LEU A 29 -4.23 13.53 38.95
CA LEU A 29 -3.79 14.47 37.92
C LEU A 29 -4.95 15.37 37.46
N SER A 30 -4.62 16.58 37.03
CA SER A 30 -5.58 17.47 36.38
C SER A 30 -6.05 16.87 35.06
N VAL A 31 -7.17 17.36 34.49
CA VAL A 31 -7.66 16.96 33.18
C VAL A 31 -6.57 17.15 32.09
N GLY A 32 -5.83 18.27 32.17
CA GLY A 32 -4.71 18.55 31.28
C GLY A 32 -3.56 17.54 31.42
N GLY A 33 -3.22 17.18 32.68
CA GLY A 33 -2.18 16.19 32.94
C GLY A 33 -2.54 14.79 32.43
N LEU A 34 -3.81 14.36 32.62
CA LEU A 34 -4.31 13.11 32.07
C LEU A 34 -4.35 13.11 30.54
N ARG A 35 -4.72 14.26 29.93
CA ARG A 35 -4.71 14.43 28.47
C ARG A 35 -3.30 14.29 27.91
N ALA A 36 -2.35 15.07 28.44
CA ALA A 36 -0.95 15.02 28.00
C ALA A 36 -0.37 13.61 28.11
N ARG A 37 -0.70 12.90 29.19
CA ARG A 37 -0.17 11.56 29.44
C ARG A 37 -0.78 10.46 28.58
N PHE A 38 -2.08 10.50 28.26
CA PHE A 38 -2.78 9.37 27.63
C PHE A 38 -3.36 9.68 26.25
N VAL A 39 -3.66 10.94 25.96
CA VAL A 39 -4.23 11.34 24.65
C VAL A 39 -3.13 11.86 23.73
N ASP A 40 -2.30 12.78 24.22
CA ASP A 40 -1.29 13.45 23.42
C ASP A 40 0.00 12.61 23.33
N SER A 41 0.17 11.60 24.20
CA SER A 41 1.23 10.60 24.11
C SER A 41 0.73 9.31 23.43
N GLU A 42 1.66 8.57 22.81
CA GLU A 42 1.35 7.24 22.23
C GLU A 42 1.45 6.10 23.25
N LEU A 43 1.58 6.40 24.54
CA LEU A 43 1.75 5.41 25.58
C LEU A 43 0.54 4.46 25.66
N GLU A 44 0.82 3.20 25.94
CA GLU A 44 -0.22 2.22 26.20
C GLU A 44 -0.98 2.56 27.48
N ILE A 45 -2.29 2.43 27.44
CA ILE A 45 -3.16 2.69 28.59
C ILE A 45 -3.12 1.46 29.50
N PRO A 46 -2.62 1.58 30.75
CA PRO A 46 -2.57 0.45 31.67
C PRO A 46 -3.97 -0.12 31.96
N ARG A 47 -4.03 -1.41 32.28
CA ARG A 47 -5.27 -2.07 32.68
C ARG A 47 -5.89 -1.33 33.87
N GLY A 48 -7.22 -1.12 33.84
CA GLY A 48 -7.96 -0.44 34.90
C GLY A 48 -8.05 1.09 34.76
N VAL A 49 -7.15 1.74 34.04
CA VAL A 49 -7.20 3.22 33.86
C VAL A 49 -8.46 3.64 33.14
N LEU A 50 -8.78 3.02 32.03
CA LEU A 50 -9.91 3.43 31.19
C LEU A 50 -11.29 3.26 31.88
N PRO A 51 -11.58 2.15 32.57
CA PRO A 51 -12.77 2.07 33.43
C PRO A 51 -12.83 3.18 34.49
N ALA A 52 -11.72 3.45 35.18
CA ALA A 52 -11.68 4.48 36.23
C ALA A 52 -11.88 5.90 35.66
N LEU A 53 -11.36 6.21 34.46
CA LEU A 53 -11.62 7.49 33.78
C LEU A 53 -13.09 7.66 33.37
N ARG A 54 -13.82 6.59 33.10
CA ARG A 54 -15.25 6.64 32.76
C ARG A 54 -16.12 6.97 33.99
N GLU A 55 -15.71 6.52 35.18
CA GLU A 55 -16.40 6.69 36.44
C GLU A 55 -15.97 7.96 37.20
N ASP A 56 -14.97 8.69 36.67
CA ASP A 56 -14.47 9.92 37.30
C ASP A 56 -15.56 10.99 37.37
N PRO A 57 -15.74 11.67 38.54
CA PRO A 57 -16.75 12.71 38.69
C PRO A 57 -16.57 13.91 37.76
N ARG A 58 -15.35 14.17 37.30
CA ARG A 58 -15.02 15.30 36.44
C ARG A 58 -15.44 15.02 34.98
N ALA A 59 -16.34 15.83 34.43
CA ALA A 59 -16.83 15.68 33.05
C ALA A 59 -15.70 15.69 32.00
N GLY A 60 -14.67 16.53 32.20
CA GLY A 60 -13.49 16.59 31.34
C GLY A 60 -12.71 15.26 31.29
N VAL A 61 -12.61 14.53 32.41
CA VAL A 61 -11.96 13.21 32.48
C VAL A 61 -12.79 12.15 31.75
N ARG A 62 -14.11 12.16 31.91
CA ARG A 62 -14.99 11.25 31.14
C ARG A 62 -14.92 11.50 29.64
N ALA A 63 -14.76 12.76 29.21
CA ALA A 63 -14.53 13.08 27.80
C ALA A 63 -13.21 12.48 27.26
N LEU A 64 -12.13 12.51 28.07
CA LEU A 64 -10.87 11.83 27.73
C LEU A 64 -11.07 10.31 27.59
N ALA A 65 -11.83 9.68 28.50
CA ALA A 65 -12.15 8.26 28.41
C ALA A 65 -12.81 7.91 27.06
N THR A 66 -13.75 8.76 26.59
CA THR A 66 -14.41 8.57 25.30
C THR A 66 -13.43 8.63 24.12
N ILE A 67 -12.47 9.55 24.15
CA ILE A 67 -11.42 9.67 23.12
C ILE A 67 -10.55 8.40 23.12
N LEU A 68 -10.13 7.96 24.30
CA LEU A 68 -9.29 6.78 24.47
C LEU A 68 -10.01 5.48 24.08
N ASP A 69 -11.32 5.36 24.35
CA ASP A 69 -12.14 4.25 23.89
C ASP A 69 -12.19 4.17 22.38
N LYS A 70 -12.47 5.29 21.70
CA LYS A 70 -12.46 5.35 20.24
C LYS A 70 -11.10 4.94 19.65
N ARG A 71 -10.00 5.44 20.23
CA ARG A 71 -8.63 5.06 19.81
C ARG A 71 -8.37 3.57 19.98
N ARG A 72 -8.75 3.01 21.13
CA ARG A 72 -8.61 1.58 21.41
C ARG A 72 -9.42 0.72 20.45
N ASP A 73 -10.67 1.11 20.20
CA ASP A 73 -11.56 0.35 19.32
C ASP A 73 -11.13 0.44 17.87
N ALA A 74 -10.61 1.59 17.42
CA ALA A 74 -9.97 1.75 16.12
C ALA A 74 -8.72 0.86 15.99
N LYS A 75 -7.83 0.84 17.01
CA LYS A 75 -6.65 -0.04 17.05
C LYS A 75 -7.05 -1.51 16.90
N ARG A 76 -8.05 -1.96 17.69
CA ARG A 76 -8.57 -3.33 17.61
C ARG A 76 -9.22 -3.68 16.27
N ALA A 77 -9.93 -2.72 15.69
CA ALA A 77 -10.52 -2.91 14.35
C ALA A 77 -9.43 -3.11 13.29
N GLU A 78 -8.36 -2.30 13.34
CA GLU A 78 -7.23 -2.41 12.42
C GLU A 78 -6.45 -3.72 12.63
N GLU A 79 -6.21 -4.13 13.87
CA GLU A 79 -5.59 -5.43 14.18
C GLU A 79 -6.40 -6.60 13.60
N ARG A 80 -7.74 -6.56 13.75
CA ARG A 80 -8.63 -7.55 13.13
C ARG A 80 -8.58 -7.50 11.61
N ARG A 81 -8.47 -6.31 11.02
CA ARG A 81 -8.36 -6.11 9.57
C ARG A 81 -7.06 -6.72 9.04
N ILE A 82 -5.92 -6.42 9.66
CA ILE A 82 -4.61 -7.00 9.30
C ILE A 82 -4.65 -8.53 9.44
N THR A 83 -5.24 -9.04 10.52
CA THR A 83 -5.39 -10.49 10.71
C THR A 83 -6.19 -11.15 9.57
N ARG A 84 -7.22 -10.49 9.06
CA ARG A 84 -7.97 -10.98 7.87
C ARG A 84 -7.15 -10.90 6.59
N LEU A 85 -6.40 -9.82 6.39
CA LEU A 85 -5.53 -9.66 5.22
C LEU A 85 -4.40 -10.69 5.16
N THR A 86 -4.01 -11.30 6.28
CA THR A 86 -2.96 -12.32 6.33
C THR A 86 -3.49 -13.76 6.27
N LEU A 87 -4.76 -13.98 5.96
CA LEU A 87 -5.34 -15.33 5.97
C LEU A 87 -4.70 -16.25 4.93
N PHE A 88 -4.47 -15.77 3.70
CA PHE A 88 -3.84 -16.55 2.64
C PHE A 88 -2.38 -16.87 2.96
N GLU A 89 -1.64 -15.90 3.44
CA GLU A 89 -0.24 -16.09 3.86
C GLU A 89 -0.15 -17.10 5.01
N ARG A 90 -1.02 -16.98 6.02
CA ARG A 90 -1.05 -17.87 7.19
C ARG A 90 -1.35 -19.31 6.82
N GLU A 91 -2.29 -19.54 5.89
CA GLU A 91 -2.60 -20.89 5.39
C GLU A 91 -1.34 -21.61 4.89
N HIS A 92 -0.42 -20.88 4.24
CA HIS A 92 0.85 -21.42 3.74
C HIS A 92 1.89 -21.53 4.85
N TRP A 93 2.03 -20.50 5.70
CA TRP A 93 2.97 -20.52 6.83
C TRP A 93 2.67 -21.65 7.81
N ASP A 94 1.41 -21.95 8.07
CA ASP A 94 0.99 -23.02 8.98
C ASP A 94 1.28 -24.43 8.40
N ARG A 95 1.53 -24.50 7.08
CA ARG A 95 2.02 -25.71 6.37
C ARG A 95 3.54 -25.76 6.22
N GLY A 96 4.28 -24.83 6.84
CA GLY A 96 5.76 -24.78 6.76
C GLY A 96 6.31 -24.09 5.51
N ILE A 97 5.46 -23.42 4.71
CA ILE A 97 5.88 -22.64 3.55
C ILE A 97 6.18 -21.21 4.04
N GLU A 98 7.44 -20.89 4.25
CA GLU A 98 7.85 -19.61 4.88
C GLU A 98 7.89 -18.44 3.88
N LEU A 99 8.32 -18.71 2.63
CA LEU A 99 8.49 -17.68 1.60
C LEU A 99 7.24 -17.58 0.72
N VAL A 100 6.24 -16.85 1.22
CA VAL A 100 5.00 -16.57 0.47
C VAL A 100 5.14 -15.22 -0.21
N GLY A 101 5.18 -15.21 -1.54
CA GLY A 101 5.24 -13.99 -2.36
C GLY A 101 3.86 -13.48 -2.75
N GLY A 102 3.72 -12.17 -2.85
CA GLY A 102 2.55 -11.52 -3.48
C GLY A 102 3.01 -10.67 -4.65
N VAL A 103 2.21 -10.63 -5.71
CA VAL A 103 2.53 -9.85 -6.92
C VAL A 103 1.28 -9.15 -7.45
N ASP A 104 1.47 -7.90 -7.90
CA ASP A 104 0.42 -7.09 -8.52
C ASP A 104 1.00 -6.16 -9.59
N GLU A 105 0.14 -5.71 -10.53
CA GLU A 105 0.51 -4.83 -11.62
C GLU A 105 -0.24 -3.49 -11.57
N VAL A 106 0.40 -2.46 -12.11
CA VAL A 106 -0.17 -1.14 -12.33
C VAL A 106 0.16 -0.63 -13.74
N GLY A 107 -0.73 0.17 -14.30
CA GLY A 107 -0.49 0.78 -15.61
C GLY A 107 -1.02 -0.01 -16.79
N MET A 108 -2.05 -0.85 -16.61
CA MET A 108 -2.71 -1.57 -17.73
C MET A 108 -3.50 -0.64 -18.65
N ALA A 109 -4.25 0.30 -18.09
CA ALA A 109 -5.17 1.19 -18.85
C ALA A 109 -4.58 2.50 -19.41
N PRO A 110 -3.46 3.08 -18.91
CA PRO A 110 -2.88 4.31 -19.44
C PRO A 110 -2.49 4.22 -20.91
N LEU A 111 -2.54 5.38 -21.60
CA LEU A 111 -2.10 5.55 -22.99
C LEU A 111 -0.57 5.70 -23.12
N ALA A 112 0.10 6.00 -22.01
CA ALA A 112 1.54 6.28 -21.99
C ALA A 112 2.23 5.58 -20.82
N GLY A 113 3.51 5.27 -21.03
CA GLY A 113 4.39 4.63 -20.05
C GLY A 113 4.24 3.12 -19.98
N PRO A 114 5.19 2.45 -19.29
CA PRO A 114 5.24 1.00 -19.16
C PRO A 114 4.13 0.46 -18.25
N VAL A 115 3.95 -0.87 -18.28
CA VAL A 115 3.34 -1.63 -17.18
C VAL A 115 4.41 -1.88 -16.13
N ILE A 116 4.11 -1.53 -14.89
CA ILE A 116 4.98 -1.78 -13.75
C ILE A 116 4.31 -2.82 -12.85
N THR A 117 5.09 -3.75 -12.36
CA THR A 117 4.67 -4.76 -11.39
C THR A 117 5.64 -4.75 -10.21
N ALA A 118 5.15 -5.11 -9.04
CA ALA A 118 6.02 -5.42 -7.92
C ALA A 118 5.71 -6.82 -7.38
N ALA A 119 6.75 -7.50 -6.93
CA ALA A 119 6.64 -8.72 -6.16
C ALA A 119 7.26 -8.48 -4.78
N VAL A 120 6.62 -8.99 -3.73
CA VAL A 120 7.03 -8.78 -2.34
C VAL A 120 6.93 -10.10 -1.59
N ILE A 121 7.91 -10.42 -0.76
CA ILE A 121 7.83 -11.48 0.25
C ILE A 121 7.92 -10.81 1.62
N LEU A 122 6.83 -10.82 2.38
CA LEU A 122 6.81 -10.26 3.73
C LEU A 122 7.33 -11.27 4.76
N ARG A 123 7.91 -10.75 5.84
CA ARG A 123 8.28 -11.60 6.99
C ARG A 123 7.03 -12.18 7.62
N ARG A 124 7.11 -13.43 8.10
CA ARG A 124 6.02 -14.04 8.88
C ARG A 124 5.66 -13.13 10.06
N GLY A 125 4.37 -12.85 10.21
CA GLY A 125 3.88 -11.94 11.25
C GLY A 125 4.02 -10.44 10.94
N ALA A 126 4.42 -10.06 9.74
CA ALA A 126 4.43 -8.66 9.32
C ALA A 126 3.07 -8.00 9.58
N ARG A 127 3.11 -6.77 10.11
CA ARG A 127 1.91 -5.98 10.44
C ARG A 127 2.11 -4.55 9.94
N ILE A 128 1.63 -4.30 8.75
CA ILE A 128 1.74 -2.98 8.12
C ILE A 128 0.35 -2.35 8.15
N LYS A 129 0.18 -1.40 9.07
CA LYS A 129 -1.09 -0.67 9.22
C LYS A 129 -1.34 0.18 7.99
N GLY A 130 -2.62 0.28 7.60
CA GLY A 130 -3.03 1.11 6.48
C GLY A 130 -2.89 0.46 5.10
N VAL A 131 -2.19 -0.68 4.96
CA VAL A 131 -2.18 -1.39 3.67
C VAL A 131 -3.59 -1.76 3.27
N ASN A 132 -3.99 -1.32 2.07
CA ASN A 132 -5.29 -1.54 1.46
C ASN A 132 -5.11 -1.53 -0.06
N ASP A 133 -6.18 -1.77 -0.83
CA ASP A 133 -6.21 -1.50 -2.27
C ASP A 133 -5.59 -0.12 -2.55
N SER A 134 -4.53 -0.09 -3.33
CA SER A 134 -3.74 1.13 -3.59
C SER A 134 -4.56 2.27 -4.21
N LYS A 135 -5.70 1.96 -4.84
CA LYS A 135 -6.62 2.93 -5.44
C LYS A 135 -7.49 3.64 -4.39
N GLN A 136 -7.62 3.07 -3.18
CA GLN A 136 -8.35 3.66 -2.06
C GLN A 136 -7.45 4.54 -1.17
N LEU A 137 -6.15 4.52 -1.38
CA LEU A 137 -5.17 5.31 -0.64
C LEU A 137 -4.85 6.60 -1.37
N THR A 138 -4.62 7.68 -0.63
CA THR A 138 -4.05 8.92 -1.19
C THR A 138 -2.60 8.70 -1.63
N SER A 139 -2.04 9.63 -2.40
CA SER A 139 -0.63 9.56 -2.82
C SER A 139 0.30 9.59 -1.60
N GLU A 140 0.01 10.46 -0.64
CA GLU A 140 0.78 10.65 0.59
C GLU A 140 0.77 9.39 1.46
N GLU A 141 -0.38 8.71 1.57
CA GLU A 141 -0.49 7.44 2.30
C GLU A 141 0.34 6.34 1.64
N ARG A 142 0.30 6.23 0.30
CA ARG A 142 1.14 5.27 -0.42
C ARG A 142 2.62 5.55 -0.27
N GLU A 143 3.03 6.82 -0.37
CA GLU A 143 4.42 7.25 -0.18
C GLU A 143 4.93 6.94 1.24
N ALA A 144 4.07 7.09 2.26
CA ALA A 144 4.42 6.76 3.64
C ALA A 144 4.47 5.24 3.89
N LEU A 145 3.67 4.45 3.17
CA LEU A 145 3.61 2.99 3.34
C LEU A 145 4.71 2.25 2.59
N ALA A 146 5.12 2.70 1.41
CA ALA A 146 6.10 1.99 0.59
C ALA A 146 7.45 1.73 1.30
N PRO A 147 8.05 2.67 2.05
CA PRO A 147 9.25 2.41 2.84
C PRO A 147 9.02 1.35 3.94
N GLN A 148 7.88 1.42 4.65
CA GLN A 148 7.54 0.46 5.71
C GLN A 148 7.35 -0.96 5.15
N ILE A 149 6.76 -1.08 3.96
CA ILE A 149 6.64 -2.36 3.25
C ILE A 149 8.02 -2.93 2.93
N LYS A 150 8.90 -2.10 2.35
CA LYS A 150 10.26 -2.51 1.97
C LYS A 150 11.10 -2.92 3.19
N GLU A 151 10.94 -2.27 4.32
CA GLU A 151 11.62 -2.59 5.58
C GLU A 151 11.14 -3.92 6.18
N GLN A 152 9.82 -4.19 6.11
CA GLN A 152 9.23 -5.43 6.63
C GLN A 152 9.29 -6.60 5.64
N ALA A 153 9.70 -6.37 4.40
CA ALA A 153 9.90 -7.42 3.42
C ALA A 153 11.19 -8.23 3.69
N ILE A 154 11.16 -9.51 3.38
CA ILE A 154 12.37 -10.34 3.22
C ILE A 154 13.09 -9.88 1.95
N CYS A 155 12.34 -9.72 0.86
CA CYS A 155 12.79 -9.12 -0.38
C CYS A 155 11.60 -8.56 -1.16
N TRP A 156 11.89 -7.68 -2.09
CA TRP A 156 10.95 -7.13 -3.06
C TRP A 156 11.68 -6.86 -4.37
N ALA A 157 10.94 -6.87 -5.47
CA ALA A 157 11.48 -6.59 -6.80
C ALA A 157 10.43 -5.93 -7.69
N ILE A 158 10.93 -5.18 -8.68
CA ILE A 158 10.12 -4.58 -9.73
C ILE A 158 10.28 -5.40 -11.02
N GLY A 159 9.19 -5.53 -11.74
CA GLY A 159 9.15 -6.01 -13.13
C GLY A 159 8.50 -4.96 -14.00
N GLU A 160 8.98 -4.85 -15.22
CA GLU A 160 8.50 -3.87 -16.20
C GLU A 160 8.24 -4.54 -17.54
N ALA A 161 7.19 -4.08 -18.24
CA ALA A 161 7.05 -4.29 -19.68
C ALA A 161 7.01 -2.93 -20.37
N SER A 162 7.93 -2.72 -21.29
CA SER A 162 8.10 -1.44 -21.99
C SER A 162 6.93 -1.14 -22.95
N VAL A 163 6.86 0.09 -23.42
CA VAL A 163 5.85 0.51 -24.40
C VAL A 163 5.95 -0.30 -25.68
N GLU A 164 7.18 -0.57 -26.16
CA GLU A 164 7.43 -1.39 -27.35
C GLU A 164 6.96 -2.84 -27.15
N GLU A 165 7.16 -3.39 -25.95
CA GLU A 165 6.68 -4.73 -25.61
C GLU A 165 5.15 -4.78 -25.54
N ILE A 166 4.51 -3.73 -25.01
CA ILE A 166 3.04 -3.59 -24.98
C ILE A 166 2.49 -3.58 -26.42
N ASP A 167 3.09 -2.78 -27.28
CA ASP A 167 2.66 -2.66 -28.68
C ASP A 167 2.88 -3.95 -29.49
N ARG A 168 3.94 -4.70 -29.17
CA ARG A 168 4.26 -5.97 -29.83
C ARG A 168 3.42 -7.15 -29.32
N LEU A 169 3.21 -7.24 -28.00
CA LEU A 169 2.63 -8.43 -27.35
C LEU A 169 1.13 -8.29 -27.06
N ASN A 170 0.59 -7.12 -27.08
CA ASN A 170 -0.62 -6.60 -26.45
C ASN A 170 -0.49 -6.40 -24.93
N ILE A 171 -1.41 -5.59 -24.38
CA ILE A 171 -1.36 -5.18 -22.98
C ILE A 171 -1.50 -6.35 -21.99
N TYR A 172 -2.30 -7.36 -22.33
CA TYR A 172 -2.49 -8.53 -21.47
C TYR A 172 -1.21 -9.35 -21.33
N GLN A 173 -0.59 -9.69 -22.46
CA GLN A 173 0.66 -10.48 -22.48
C GLN A 173 1.84 -9.69 -21.90
N ALA A 174 1.90 -8.38 -22.16
CA ALA A 174 2.89 -7.49 -21.54
C ALA A 174 2.73 -7.44 -20.01
N GLY A 175 1.50 -7.40 -19.50
CA GLY A 175 1.22 -7.51 -18.06
C GLY A 175 1.73 -8.82 -17.46
N LEU A 176 1.45 -9.95 -18.11
CA LEU A 176 1.96 -11.27 -17.66
C LEU A 176 3.50 -11.33 -17.69
N LEU A 177 4.13 -10.75 -18.69
CA LEU A 177 5.60 -10.65 -18.80
C LEU A 177 6.19 -9.82 -17.65
N ALA A 178 5.59 -8.67 -17.35
CA ALA A 178 6.02 -7.82 -16.24
C ALA A 178 5.86 -8.53 -14.89
N LEU A 179 4.74 -9.21 -14.65
CA LEU A 179 4.50 -10.02 -13.45
C LEU A 179 5.57 -11.10 -13.30
N LYS A 180 5.85 -11.86 -14.38
CA LYS A 180 6.91 -12.89 -14.39
C LYS A 180 8.27 -12.28 -14.04
N ARG A 181 8.62 -11.14 -14.62
CA ARG A 181 9.89 -10.44 -14.34
C ARG A 181 10.00 -10.04 -12.88
N ALA A 182 8.96 -9.45 -12.29
CA ALA A 182 8.97 -9.07 -10.89
C ALA A 182 9.24 -10.27 -9.97
N VAL A 183 8.55 -11.40 -10.22
CA VAL A 183 8.71 -12.62 -9.42
C VAL A 183 10.09 -13.22 -9.58
N MET A 184 10.59 -13.33 -10.82
CA MET A 184 11.90 -13.93 -11.10
C MET A 184 13.08 -13.05 -10.65
N ASN A 185 12.87 -11.76 -10.42
CA ASN A 185 13.85 -10.84 -9.85
C ASN A 185 13.92 -10.90 -8.30
N LEU A 186 13.03 -11.63 -7.64
CA LEU A 186 13.12 -11.83 -6.18
C LEU A 186 14.32 -12.70 -5.79
N SER A 187 14.98 -12.33 -4.70
CA SER A 187 16.03 -13.14 -4.09
C SER A 187 15.88 -13.10 -2.56
N PRO A 188 15.50 -14.21 -1.92
CA PRO A 188 15.18 -15.54 -2.48
C PRO A 188 13.89 -15.59 -3.29
N LEU A 189 13.75 -16.60 -4.16
CA LEU A 189 12.49 -16.88 -4.85
C LEU A 189 11.41 -17.37 -3.87
N PRO A 190 10.12 -17.06 -4.10
CA PRO A 190 9.04 -17.54 -3.25
C PRO A 190 8.84 -19.06 -3.40
N GLN A 191 8.48 -19.73 -2.31
CA GLN A 191 8.05 -21.12 -2.30
C GLN A 191 6.59 -21.28 -2.78
N HIS A 192 5.78 -20.24 -2.57
CA HIS A 192 4.42 -20.12 -3.07
C HIS A 192 4.12 -18.67 -3.44
N LEU A 193 3.32 -18.46 -4.49
CA LEU A 193 2.99 -17.13 -5.00
C LEU A 193 1.48 -16.87 -4.92
N LEU A 194 1.12 -15.74 -4.34
CA LEU A 194 -0.22 -15.15 -4.39
C LEU A 194 -0.26 -14.13 -5.52
N VAL A 195 -1.21 -14.26 -6.45
CA VAL A 195 -1.29 -13.41 -7.65
C VAL A 195 -2.67 -12.75 -7.71
N ASP A 196 -2.73 -11.45 -8.02
CA ASP A 196 -4.03 -10.80 -8.24
C ASP A 196 -4.69 -11.34 -9.51
N ALA A 197 -5.83 -12.01 -9.33
CA ALA A 197 -6.78 -12.51 -10.34
C ALA A 197 -6.22 -13.34 -11.51
N ARG A 198 -4.89 -13.59 -11.60
CA ARG A 198 -4.24 -14.20 -12.77
C ARG A 198 -3.37 -15.39 -12.43
N ARG A 199 -2.96 -16.11 -13.49
CA ARG A 199 -1.86 -17.07 -13.45
C ARG A 199 -0.76 -16.59 -14.37
N ILE A 200 0.49 -16.81 -13.95
CA ILE A 200 1.69 -16.45 -14.69
C ILE A 200 2.57 -17.68 -14.90
N ASP A 201 3.39 -17.64 -15.93
CA ASP A 201 4.32 -18.73 -16.25
C ASP A 201 5.59 -18.62 -15.41
N VAL A 202 5.55 -19.22 -14.20
CA VAL A 202 6.64 -19.28 -13.22
C VAL A 202 6.73 -20.67 -12.61
N PRO A 203 7.94 -21.12 -12.16
CA PRO A 203 8.15 -22.51 -11.73
C PRO A 203 7.58 -22.85 -10.35
N MET A 204 7.12 -21.87 -9.56
CA MET A 204 6.58 -22.12 -8.23
C MET A 204 5.05 -22.28 -8.24
N PRO A 205 4.48 -23.01 -7.26
CA PRO A 205 3.04 -23.08 -7.04
C PRO A 205 2.44 -21.68 -6.84
N GLN A 206 1.22 -21.45 -7.34
CA GLN A 206 0.57 -20.16 -7.27
C GLN A 206 -0.93 -20.25 -6.99
N THR A 207 -1.46 -19.28 -6.25
CA THR A 207 -2.88 -19.11 -5.95
C THR A 207 -3.36 -17.77 -6.50
N PRO A 208 -4.21 -17.76 -7.54
CA PRO A 208 -4.86 -16.53 -7.99
C PRO A 208 -5.96 -16.12 -7.02
N ILE A 209 -6.00 -14.84 -6.64
CA ILE A 209 -6.97 -14.29 -5.70
C ILE A 209 -7.66 -13.09 -6.37
N ILE A 210 -8.94 -13.21 -6.66
CA ILE A 210 -9.74 -12.10 -7.22
C ILE A 210 -9.81 -10.96 -6.19
N GLN A 211 -9.43 -9.75 -6.57
CA GLN A 211 -9.26 -8.60 -5.68
C GLN A 211 -8.23 -8.89 -4.58
N GLY A 212 -7.11 -9.47 -4.98
CA GLY A 212 -6.04 -9.90 -4.07
C GLY A 212 -5.43 -8.74 -3.31
N ASP A 213 -5.32 -7.57 -3.93
CA ASP A 213 -4.85 -6.31 -3.33
C ASP A 213 -5.66 -5.87 -2.09
N ALA A 214 -6.96 -6.18 -2.06
CA ALA A 214 -7.86 -5.93 -0.92
C ALA A 214 -7.95 -7.11 0.07
N LYS A 215 -7.43 -8.31 -0.26
CA LYS A 215 -7.64 -9.56 0.51
C LYS A 215 -6.36 -10.17 1.07
N SER A 216 -5.20 -9.91 0.47
CA SER A 216 -3.89 -10.40 0.88
C SER A 216 -2.98 -9.23 1.23
N LEU A 217 -2.36 -9.28 2.40
CA LEU A 217 -1.42 -8.25 2.85
C LEU A 217 -0.23 -8.14 1.89
N THR A 218 0.25 -9.27 1.39
CA THR A 218 1.43 -9.34 0.53
C THR A 218 1.13 -8.82 -0.89
N ILE A 219 -0.07 -9.14 -1.45
CA ILE A 219 -0.49 -8.56 -2.74
C ILE A 219 -0.77 -7.06 -2.60
N GLY A 220 -1.46 -6.62 -1.53
CA GLY A 220 -1.68 -5.20 -1.27
C GLY A 220 -0.38 -4.42 -1.10
N ALA A 221 0.62 -5.02 -0.44
CA ALA A 221 1.96 -4.45 -0.34
C ALA A 221 2.62 -4.31 -1.72
N ALA A 222 2.53 -5.34 -2.57
CA ALA A 222 3.04 -5.30 -3.94
C ALA A 222 2.34 -4.20 -4.76
N SER A 223 1.01 -4.09 -4.67
CA SER A 223 0.21 -3.05 -5.32
C SER A 223 0.70 -1.64 -4.98
N ILE A 224 0.93 -1.36 -3.69
CA ILE A 224 1.43 -0.06 -3.22
C ILE A 224 2.83 0.21 -3.76
N VAL A 225 3.74 -0.76 -3.68
CA VAL A 225 5.13 -0.60 -4.17
C VAL A 225 5.15 -0.35 -5.68
N ALA A 226 4.37 -1.11 -6.46
CA ALA A 226 4.26 -0.91 -7.90
C ALA A 226 3.69 0.47 -8.23
N LYS A 227 2.64 0.90 -7.52
CA LYS A 227 1.98 2.19 -7.74
C LYS A 227 2.89 3.36 -7.45
N VAL A 228 3.59 3.36 -6.31
CA VAL A 228 4.56 4.42 -5.95
C VAL A 228 5.68 4.49 -6.98
N HIS A 229 6.24 3.34 -7.36
CA HIS A 229 7.31 3.29 -8.37
C HIS A 229 6.84 3.89 -9.71
N ARG A 230 5.65 3.50 -10.18
CA ARG A 230 5.12 4.00 -11.45
C ARG A 230 4.77 5.49 -11.39
N ASP A 231 4.23 5.97 -10.28
CA ASP A 231 3.87 7.38 -10.13
C ASP A 231 5.12 8.29 -10.15
N HIS A 232 6.23 7.84 -9.56
CA HIS A 232 7.54 8.51 -9.67
C HIS A 232 8.04 8.49 -11.12
N LEU A 233 8.05 7.33 -11.77
CA LEU A 233 8.47 7.20 -13.17
C LEU A 233 7.67 8.15 -14.07
N MET A 234 6.35 8.22 -13.93
CA MET A 234 5.53 9.11 -14.75
C MET A 234 5.78 10.59 -14.44
N SER A 235 6.21 10.93 -13.23
CA SER A 235 6.62 12.29 -12.88
C SER A 235 7.99 12.65 -13.49
N GLU A 236 8.88 11.70 -13.64
CA GLU A 236 10.13 11.86 -14.40
C GLU A 236 9.87 12.01 -15.88
N MET A 237 8.94 11.20 -16.42
CA MET A 237 8.53 11.30 -17.83
C MET A 237 7.87 12.66 -18.15
N ASP A 238 7.12 13.26 -17.21
CA ASP A 238 6.54 14.58 -17.39
C ASP A 238 7.61 15.67 -17.59
N ARG A 239 8.74 15.55 -16.90
CA ARG A 239 9.90 16.46 -17.09
C ARG A 239 10.59 16.24 -18.43
N LYS A 240 10.67 14.98 -18.90
CA LYS A 240 11.31 14.64 -20.19
C LYS A 240 10.41 14.98 -21.37
N TYR A 241 9.09 14.87 -21.22
CA TYR A 241 8.09 15.12 -22.26
C TYR A 241 7.08 16.17 -21.75
N PRO A 242 7.48 17.44 -21.67
CA PRO A 242 6.62 18.49 -21.10
C PRO A 242 5.39 18.78 -21.98
N GLY A 243 4.31 19.20 -21.33
CA GLY A 243 3.08 19.63 -22.00
C GLY A 243 1.99 18.58 -22.12
N TYR A 244 2.26 17.32 -21.75
CA TYR A 244 1.24 16.26 -21.66
C TYR A 244 0.55 16.20 -20.31
N GLY A 245 1.16 16.68 -19.20
CA GLY A 245 0.59 16.64 -17.85
C GLY A 245 0.69 15.26 -17.20
N LEU A 246 1.71 14.48 -17.54
CA LEU A 246 1.90 13.09 -17.10
C LEU A 246 2.07 12.93 -15.59
N SER A 247 2.58 13.97 -14.91
CA SER A 247 2.71 13.99 -13.44
C SER A 247 1.35 14.05 -12.72
N GLN A 248 0.30 14.55 -13.38
CA GLN A 248 -1.03 14.64 -12.81
C GLN A 248 -1.82 13.35 -13.05
N HIS A 249 -2.04 12.98 -14.30
CA HIS A 249 -2.91 11.88 -14.68
C HIS A 249 -2.16 10.55 -14.93
N LYS A 250 -0.84 10.51 -14.74
CA LYS A 250 -0.01 9.28 -14.83
C LYS A 250 -0.18 8.50 -16.15
N GLY A 251 -0.49 9.22 -17.24
CA GLY A 251 -0.71 8.65 -18.58
C GLY A 251 -2.12 8.10 -18.82
N TYR A 252 -3.06 8.21 -17.87
CA TYR A 252 -4.44 7.79 -18.08
C TYR A 252 -5.16 8.68 -19.12
N PRO A 253 -6.19 8.16 -19.84
CA PRO A 253 -6.92 8.87 -20.90
C PRO A 253 -7.88 9.91 -20.32
N THR A 254 -7.37 10.88 -19.57
CA THR A 254 -8.15 12.02 -19.10
C THR A 254 -8.38 13.02 -20.23
N PRO A 255 -9.42 13.91 -20.15
CA PRO A 255 -9.61 14.96 -21.14
C PRO A 255 -8.34 15.77 -21.41
N VAL A 256 -7.62 16.16 -20.36
CA VAL A 256 -6.35 16.92 -20.45
C VAL A 256 -5.29 16.15 -21.25
N HIS A 257 -5.18 14.84 -21.02
CA HIS A 257 -4.22 14.01 -21.74
C HIS A 257 -4.60 13.86 -23.21
N LEU A 258 -5.89 13.67 -23.53
CA LEU A 258 -6.39 13.56 -24.90
C LEU A 258 -6.19 14.86 -25.67
N GLU A 259 -6.51 16.01 -25.07
CA GLU A 259 -6.27 17.33 -25.67
C GLU A 259 -4.77 17.58 -25.93
N ALA A 260 -3.92 17.19 -24.97
CA ALA A 260 -2.48 17.29 -25.16
C ALA A 260 -1.99 16.37 -26.29
N LEU A 261 -2.52 15.15 -26.39
CA LEU A 261 -2.21 14.19 -27.43
C LEU A 261 -2.64 14.71 -28.82
N ASP A 262 -3.81 15.31 -28.94
CA ASP A 262 -4.30 15.91 -30.21
C ASP A 262 -3.44 17.13 -30.63
N ARG A 263 -3.00 17.93 -29.67
CA ARG A 263 -2.21 19.14 -29.91
C ARG A 263 -0.74 18.87 -30.24
N LEU A 264 -0.10 17.95 -29.48
CA LEU A 264 1.35 17.70 -29.55
C LEU A 264 1.69 16.47 -30.37
N GLY A 265 0.71 15.64 -30.68
CA GLY A 265 0.94 14.31 -31.21
C GLY A 265 1.48 13.32 -30.16
N PRO A 266 1.62 12.03 -30.49
CA PRO A 266 2.21 11.03 -29.60
C PRO A 266 3.72 11.16 -29.56
N CYS A 267 4.32 11.11 -28.35
CA CYS A 267 5.76 10.95 -28.14
C CYS A 267 6.15 9.47 -27.93
N GLU A 268 7.43 9.19 -27.70
CA GLU A 268 8.02 7.85 -27.60
C GLU A 268 7.34 6.94 -26.56
N ILE A 269 6.85 7.51 -25.47
CA ILE A 269 6.24 6.75 -24.39
C ILE A 269 4.75 6.46 -24.59
N HIS A 270 4.14 6.88 -25.71
CA HIS A 270 2.75 6.58 -26.01
C HIS A 270 2.62 5.21 -26.68
N ARG A 271 1.63 4.43 -26.23
CA ARG A 271 1.34 3.07 -26.69
C ARG A 271 0.61 3.13 -28.03
N ARG A 272 1.31 2.91 -29.10
CA ARG A 272 0.81 3.06 -30.48
C ARG A 272 -0.31 2.08 -30.83
N SER A 273 -0.41 0.95 -30.14
CA SER A 273 -1.49 -0.03 -30.30
C SER A 273 -2.82 0.43 -29.66
N PHE A 274 -2.83 1.49 -28.85
CA PHE A 274 -4.03 1.95 -28.16
C PHE A 274 -4.85 2.90 -29.04
N GLY A 275 -6.18 2.70 -29.10
CA GLY A 275 -7.07 3.42 -30.02
C GLY A 275 -6.94 4.95 -30.01
N PRO A 276 -6.92 5.65 -28.85
CA PRO A 276 -6.71 7.10 -28.84
C PRO A 276 -5.36 7.53 -29.46
N VAL A 277 -4.29 6.76 -29.24
CA VAL A 277 -2.98 7.05 -29.82
C VAL A 277 -2.97 6.77 -31.33
N GLN A 278 -3.64 5.70 -31.76
CA GLN A 278 -3.81 5.40 -33.22
C GLN A 278 -4.57 6.53 -33.92
N ARG A 279 -5.62 7.08 -33.31
CA ARG A 279 -6.35 8.23 -33.86
C ARG A 279 -5.44 9.46 -34.02
N ALA A 280 -4.67 9.78 -32.99
CA ALA A 280 -3.73 10.91 -33.04
C ALA A 280 -2.61 10.71 -34.08
N LEU A 281 -2.29 9.44 -34.45
CA LEU A 281 -1.37 9.09 -35.54
C LEU A 281 -2.04 9.05 -36.92
N GLY A 282 -3.36 9.26 -37.02
CA GLY A 282 -4.09 9.13 -38.29
C GLY A 282 -4.23 7.70 -38.81
N LEU A 283 -4.01 6.68 -37.96
CA LEU A 283 -4.01 5.28 -38.37
C LEU A 283 -5.41 4.64 -38.38
N ASP A 284 -6.39 5.21 -37.67
CA ASP A 284 -7.77 4.70 -37.60
C ASP A 284 -8.52 4.75 -38.97
N ALA A 285 -8.17 5.67 -39.82
CA ALA A 285 -8.79 5.80 -41.15
C ALA A 285 -8.38 4.66 -42.13
N ALA A 286 -7.19 4.08 -41.96
CA ALA A 286 -6.67 3.04 -42.84
C ALA A 286 -7.25 1.63 -42.56
N SER A 287 -7.74 1.37 -41.33
CA SER A 287 -8.31 0.08 -40.96
C SER A 287 -9.74 -0.11 -41.49
N LYS A 288 -10.52 0.97 -41.60
CA LYS A 288 -11.89 0.95 -42.14
C LYS A 288 -11.95 0.75 -43.67
N GLN A 289 -10.91 1.16 -44.38
CA GLN A 289 -10.85 0.98 -45.85
C GLN A 289 -10.42 -0.43 -46.24
N ARG A 290 -9.66 -1.17 -45.43
CA ARG A 290 -9.25 -2.56 -45.72
C ARG A 290 -10.34 -3.61 -45.48
N SER A 291 -11.42 -3.29 -44.80
CA SER A 291 -12.56 -4.21 -44.58
C SER A 291 -13.67 -4.09 -45.62
N LEU A 292 -13.49 -3.26 -46.66
CA LEU A 292 -14.46 -3.04 -47.73
C LEU A 292 -14.01 -3.62 -49.08
N PHE A 293 -12.91 -4.42 -49.10
CA PHE A 293 -12.48 -5.17 -50.29
C PHE A 293 -12.19 -6.63 -49.97
#